data_37b9c448389ef858eee405684bf9f2db
#
_entry.id   37b9c448389ef858eee405684bf9f2db
#
_cell.length_a   1.000
_cell.length_b   1.000
_cell.length_c   1.000
_cell.angle_alpha   90.00
_cell.angle_beta   90.00
_cell.angle_gamma   90.00
#
_symmetry.space_group_name_H-M   'P 1'
#
loop_
_entity.id
_entity.type
_entity.pdbx_description
1 polymer ?
#
loop_
_entity_poly.entity_id
_entity_poly.type
_entity_poly.pdbx_seq_one_letter_code
_entity_poly.pdbx_strand_id
1 'polypeptide(L)'
;MQITGIESVEFGAPDMAEARALFSDWGLRKAAAGGPGSGFAALNGARVVVRPEQSRALAPRVGKSNFREVIFGVRSKRDLAEIGEELSRDRSVSVAADGSLHTHDDADVNIGFRIWTPKTGSAERVTRFNQPGRRDRLDRIGTVYTQAQPYQMGHIVFFVPDTRAAENFYRKRLGWWVSDRYAGEVGVFLRWAAKSEHHNMFLLKSRSGSTELHHIAFEVNDVHEVFGGGMSYADKGYVTDTGPGRHPISSAYFWYFKNPLGGSIEYFADPDWVTEQGWKPHNYTVNRFSEWHLPDGLPENDGTPGGGSSGKTSGKTSGKTSAKRRKALKAADKLERPVPMPGKR
;
A
#
# COMPACT_ATOMS: atom_id res chain seq x y z
N MET A 1 -23.35 7.26 -2.78
CA MET A 1 -21.93 7.63 -2.46
C MET A 1 -21.02 6.82 -3.36
N GLN A 2 -20.25 7.46 -4.23
CA GLN A 2 -19.39 6.76 -5.19
C GLN A 2 -17.92 7.18 -4.98
N ILE A 3 -17.14 6.26 -4.40
CA ILE A 3 -15.69 6.41 -4.23
C ILE A 3 -15.01 6.11 -5.57
N THR A 4 -14.00 6.91 -5.93
CA THR A 4 -13.26 6.79 -7.19
C THR A 4 -11.83 6.26 -7.00
N GLY A 5 -11.34 6.22 -5.78
CA GLY A 5 -10.00 5.73 -5.45
C GLY A 5 -9.43 6.37 -4.18
N ILE A 6 -8.19 6.01 -3.85
CA ILE A 6 -7.39 6.73 -2.89
C ILE A 6 -6.82 7.97 -3.61
N GLU A 7 -7.28 9.16 -3.24
CA GLU A 7 -6.80 10.42 -3.83
C GLU A 7 -5.44 10.79 -3.27
N SER A 8 -5.29 10.69 -1.93
CA SER A 8 -4.00 10.93 -1.30
C SER A 8 -3.86 10.24 0.05
N VAL A 9 -2.59 10.10 0.45
CA VAL A 9 -2.19 9.76 1.81
C VAL A 9 -1.22 10.82 2.31
N GLU A 10 -1.28 11.13 3.61
CA GLU A 10 -0.44 12.15 4.22
C GLU A 10 0.44 11.58 5.33
N PHE A 11 1.72 11.99 5.32
CA PHE A 11 2.70 11.65 6.35
C PHE A 11 3.34 12.89 6.96
N GLY A 12 3.64 12.81 8.26
CA GLY A 12 4.59 13.70 8.90
C GLY A 12 6.00 13.10 8.79
N ALA A 13 7.01 13.86 8.38
CA ALA A 13 8.37 13.38 8.26
C ALA A 13 9.30 14.09 9.24
N PRO A 14 10.06 13.34 10.05
CA PRO A 14 11.15 13.89 10.85
C PRO A 14 12.29 14.42 9.97
N ASP A 15 12.57 13.73 8.86
CA ASP A 15 13.54 14.11 7.84
C ASP A 15 12.85 14.24 6.47
N MET A 16 12.68 15.48 6.03
CA MET A 16 12.05 15.78 4.74
C MET A 16 12.93 15.40 3.54
N ALA A 17 14.27 15.33 3.70
CA ALA A 17 15.15 14.94 2.62
C ALA A 17 15.07 13.42 2.39
N GLU A 18 15.09 12.64 3.47
CA GLU A 18 14.89 11.19 3.43
C GLU A 18 13.53 10.83 2.84
N ALA A 19 12.46 11.48 3.29
CA ALA A 19 11.12 11.25 2.78
C ALA A 19 10.97 11.59 1.28
N ARG A 20 11.64 12.65 0.82
CA ARG A 20 11.66 12.99 -0.61
C ARG A 20 12.42 11.95 -1.44
N ALA A 21 13.55 11.47 -0.95
CA ALA A 21 14.30 10.42 -1.62
C ALA A 21 13.47 9.13 -1.72
N LEU A 22 12.84 8.70 -0.60
CA LEU A 22 11.99 7.53 -0.51
C LEU A 22 10.96 7.47 -1.64
N PHE A 23 10.10 8.48 -1.75
CA PHE A 23 9.00 8.45 -2.71
C PHE A 23 9.44 8.76 -4.15
N SER A 24 10.52 9.52 -4.35
CA SER A 24 11.11 9.69 -5.69
C SER A 24 11.74 8.40 -6.19
N ASP A 25 12.45 7.67 -5.33
CA ASP A 25 13.06 6.39 -5.66
C ASP A 25 12.02 5.28 -5.83
N TRP A 26 10.87 5.40 -5.14
CA TRP A 26 9.69 4.56 -5.37
C TRP A 26 9.09 4.71 -6.76
N GLY A 27 9.48 5.73 -7.51
CA GLY A 27 9.01 5.99 -8.86
C GLY A 27 7.81 6.93 -8.97
N LEU A 28 7.44 7.58 -7.88
CA LEU A 28 6.40 8.62 -7.93
C LEU A 28 6.98 9.92 -8.50
N ARG A 29 6.14 10.65 -9.25
CA ARG A 29 6.50 11.94 -9.86
C ARG A 29 6.27 13.07 -8.86
N LYS A 30 7.15 14.08 -8.88
CA LYS A 30 6.92 15.30 -8.09
C LYS A 30 5.57 15.93 -8.42
N ALA A 31 4.84 16.34 -7.40
CA ALA A 31 3.51 16.95 -7.49
C ALA A 31 3.36 18.05 -6.43
N ALA A 32 2.30 18.85 -6.55
CA ALA A 32 1.98 19.85 -5.53
C ALA A 32 1.51 19.19 -4.24
N ALA A 33 1.98 19.71 -3.11
CA ALA A 33 1.57 19.28 -1.76
C ALA A 33 0.30 20.00 -1.24
N GLY A 34 -0.16 21.04 -1.92
CA GLY A 34 -1.27 21.86 -1.42
C GLY A 34 -0.90 22.63 -0.14
N GLY A 35 0.31 23.21 -0.09
CA GLY A 35 0.83 23.94 1.06
C GLY A 35 2.27 23.52 1.39
N PRO A 36 2.80 23.91 2.58
CA PRO A 36 4.14 23.50 2.99
C PRO A 36 4.30 21.98 3.01
N GLY A 37 5.33 21.46 2.31
CA GLY A 37 5.58 20.03 2.19
C GLY A 37 6.08 19.63 0.83
N SER A 38 6.04 18.32 0.54
CA SER A 38 6.37 17.73 -0.74
C SER A 38 5.28 16.76 -1.18
N GLY A 39 4.85 16.87 -2.43
CA GLY A 39 3.88 15.97 -3.03
C GLY A 39 4.55 15.06 -4.06
N PHE A 40 4.03 13.84 -4.16
CA PHE A 40 4.47 12.83 -5.11
C PHE A 40 3.22 12.16 -5.69
N ALA A 41 3.17 11.95 -6.99
CA ALA A 41 2.00 11.42 -7.65
C ALA A 41 2.28 10.13 -8.43
N ALA A 42 1.37 9.19 -8.32
CA ALA A 42 1.24 8.07 -9.23
C ALA A 42 0.70 8.53 -10.59
N LEU A 43 0.69 7.64 -11.59
CA LEU A 43 0.30 8.00 -12.97
C LEU A 43 -1.17 8.44 -13.06
N ASN A 44 -2.06 7.83 -12.27
CA ASN A 44 -3.47 8.22 -12.22
C ASN A 44 -3.73 9.54 -11.47
N GLY A 45 -2.69 10.15 -10.88
CA GLY A 45 -2.77 11.39 -10.14
C GLY A 45 -3.00 11.23 -8.63
N ALA A 46 -3.11 10.00 -8.11
CA ALA A 46 -3.13 9.75 -6.67
C ALA A 46 -1.81 10.20 -6.03
N ARG A 47 -1.85 10.80 -4.82
CA ARG A 47 -0.71 11.50 -4.25
C ARG A 47 -0.28 10.95 -2.89
N VAL A 48 1.03 10.96 -2.67
CA VAL A 48 1.60 10.94 -1.32
C VAL A 48 2.02 12.38 -0.98
N VAL A 49 1.53 12.90 0.14
CA VAL A 49 1.87 14.22 0.66
C VAL A 49 2.71 14.04 1.91
N VAL A 50 3.86 14.70 1.95
CA VAL A 50 4.77 14.64 3.10
C VAL A 50 4.99 16.06 3.62
N ARG A 51 4.77 16.24 4.92
CA ARG A 51 5.01 17.53 5.61
C ARG A 51 6.00 17.34 6.73
N PRO A 52 6.69 18.41 7.17
CA PRO A 52 7.45 18.35 8.42
C PRO A 52 6.57 17.82 9.56
N GLU A 53 7.10 16.95 10.38
CA GLU A 53 6.34 16.28 11.46
C GLU A 53 5.63 17.26 12.40
N GLN A 54 6.19 18.46 12.59
CA GLN A 54 5.66 19.50 13.45
C GLN A 54 4.64 20.43 12.74
N SER A 55 4.30 20.13 11.47
CA SER A 55 3.36 20.95 10.72
C SER A 55 1.99 20.94 11.37
N ARG A 56 1.44 22.14 11.61
CA ARG A 56 0.07 22.31 12.14
C ARG A 56 -1.03 21.92 11.16
N ALA A 57 -0.66 21.71 9.89
CA ALA A 57 -1.61 21.26 8.85
C ALA A 57 -1.82 19.74 8.87
N LEU A 58 -1.05 19.00 9.66
CA LEU A 58 -1.17 17.54 9.78
C LEU A 58 -2.32 17.17 10.72
N ALA A 59 -3.09 16.16 10.33
CA ALA A 59 -3.98 15.45 11.23
C ALA A 59 -3.20 14.77 12.36
N PRO A 60 -3.82 14.38 13.47
CA PRO A 60 -3.18 13.58 14.53
C PRO A 60 -2.51 12.33 13.97
N ARG A 61 -1.51 11.80 14.68
CA ARG A 61 -0.90 10.52 14.33
C ARG A 61 -1.91 9.40 14.46
N VAL A 62 -1.83 8.44 13.53
CA VAL A 62 -2.49 7.15 13.67
C VAL A 62 -1.48 6.16 14.23
N GLY A 63 -1.68 5.76 15.48
CA GLY A 63 -0.78 4.87 16.19
C GLY A 63 0.64 5.40 16.33
N LYS A 64 1.63 4.53 16.12
CA LYS A 64 3.06 4.85 16.24
C LYS A 64 3.70 5.29 14.92
N SER A 65 3.01 5.09 13.79
CA SER A 65 3.50 5.49 12.47
C SER A 65 3.48 7.01 12.29
N ASN A 66 4.19 7.50 11.29
CA ASN A 66 4.10 8.90 10.88
C ASN A 66 2.96 9.15 9.88
N PHE A 67 2.14 8.14 9.61
CA PHE A 67 0.90 8.28 8.84
C PHE A 67 -0.07 9.22 9.58
N ARG A 68 -0.77 10.04 8.79
CA ARG A 68 -1.68 11.05 9.31
C ARG A 68 -3.10 10.86 8.82
N GLU A 69 -3.29 10.69 7.52
CA GLU A 69 -4.62 10.65 6.94
C GLU A 69 -4.61 9.94 5.59
N VAL A 70 -5.72 9.29 5.25
CA VAL A 70 -6.05 8.87 3.90
C VAL A 70 -7.24 9.66 3.38
N ILE A 71 -7.13 10.22 2.17
CA ILE A 71 -8.21 10.94 1.50
C ILE A 71 -8.71 10.10 0.34
N PHE A 72 -10.01 9.80 0.36
CA PHE A 72 -10.69 9.09 -0.70
C PHE A 72 -11.27 10.09 -1.72
N GLY A 73 -11.05 9.81 -2.99
CA GLY A 73 -11.71 10.51 -4.06
C GLY A 73 -13.20 10.15 -4.14
N VAL A 74 -14.04 11.13 -4.38
CA VAL A 74 -15.46 10.94 -4.65
C VAL A 74 -15.84 11.52 -6.00
N ARG A 75 -16.86 10.96 -6.65
CA ARG A 75 -17.21 11.32 -8.02
C ARG A 75 -17.81 12.70 -8.18
N SER A 76 -18.62 13.14 -7.21
CA SER A 76 -19.44 14.35 -7.37
C SER A 76 -19.64 15.11 -6.06
N LYS A 77 -20.11 16.38 -6.19
CA LYS A 77 -20.55 17.19 -5.04
C LYS A 77 -21.68 16.51 -4.26
N ARG A 78 -22.56 15.80 -4.94
CA ARG A 78 -23.65 15.06 -4.32
C ARG A 78 -23.09 13.92 -3.46
N ASP A 79 -22.17 13.10 -3.98
CA ASP A 79 -21.55 12.03 -3.20
C ASP A 79 -20.84 12.59 -1.96
N LEU A 80 -20.11 13.71 -2.10
CA LEU A 80 -19.44 14.36 -1.00
C LEU A 80 -20.40 14.87 0.07
N ALA A 81 -21.52 15.49 -0.33
CA ALA A 81 -22.56 15.96 0.57
C ALA A 81 -23.24 14.81 1.31
N GLU A 82 -23.60 13.73 0.60
CA GLU A 82 -24.19 12.53 1.19
C GLU A 82 -23.27 11.90 2.25
N ILE A 83 -21.96 11.86 2.00
CA ILE A 83 -20.96 11.37 2.98
C ILE A 83 -20.89 12.30 4.18
N GLY A 84 -20.83 13.61 3.96
CA GLY A 84 -20.77 14.61 5.03
C GLY A 84 -22.02 14.55 5.94
N GLU A 85 -23.21 14.46 5.37
CA GLU A 85 -24.45 14.31 6.10
C GLU A 85 -24.48 13.00 6.90
N GLU A 86 -24.12 11.88 6.29
CA GLU A 86 -24.10 10.58 6.94
C GLU A 86 -23.15 10.55 8.13
N LEU A 87 -21.91 11.04 7.96
CA LEU A 87 -20.90 10.97 9.02
C LEU A 87 -21.14 12.01 10.12
N SER A 88 -21.76 13.16 9.82
CA SER A 88 -22.06 14.19 10.82
C SER A 88 -23.14 13.78 11.82
N ARG A 89 -23.80 12.63 11.62
CA ARG A 89 -24.84 12.12 12.56
C ARG A 89 -24.28 11.76 13.93
N ASP A 90 -23.01 11.37 14.01
CA ASP A 90 -22.40 10.84 15.24
C ASP A 90 -20.96 11.29 15.50
N ARG A 91 -20.35 12.06 14.58
CA ARG A 91 -18.98 12.56 14.71
C ARG A 91 -18.79 13.91 14.08
N SER A 92 -17.71 14.59 14.49
CA SER A 92 -17.32 15.86 13.88
C SER A 92 -16.77 15.62 12.46
N VAL A 93 -17.31 16.38 11.50
CA VAL A 93 -16.82 16.44 10.12
C VAL A 93 -16.39 17.87 9.87
N SER A 94 -15.12 18.11 9.65
CA SER A 94 -14.59 19.42 9.28
C SER A 94 -14.52 19.56 7.77
N VAL A 95 -14.71 20.80 7.29
CA VAL A 95 -14.63 21.14 5.87
C VAL A 95 -13.39 22.02 5.69
N ALA A 96 -12.44 21.59 4.88
CA ALA A 96 -11.26 22.38 4.57
C ALA A 96 -11.56 23.46 3.52
N ALA A 97 -10.63 24.40 3.35
CA ALA A 97 -10.79 25.51 2.39
C ALA A 97 -10.93 25.06 0.93
N ASP A 98 -10.41 23.89 0.58
CA ASP A 98 -10.55 23.29 -0.73
C ASP A 98 -11.83 22.45 -0.91
N GLY A 99 -12.70 22.46 0.11
CA GLY A 99 -13.97 21.76 0.13
C GLY A 99 -13.87 20.28 0.48
N SER A 100 -12.69 19.74 0.82
CA SER A 100 -12.56 18.38 1.31
C SER A 100 -13.16 18.22 2.72
N LEU A 101 -13.70 17.04 2.99
CA LEU A 101 -14.22 16.64 4.30
C LEU A 101 -13.14 15.85 5.04
N HIS A 102 -13.03 16.07 6.36
CA HIS A 102 -12.08 15.38 7.21
C HIS A 102 -12.75 14.93 8.50
N THR A 103 -12.51 13.67 8.88
CA THR A 103 -13.06 13.04 10.08
C THR A 103 -12.20 11.83 10.45
N HIS A 104 -12.71 10.94 11.29
CA HIS A 104 -12.11 9.64 11.59
C HIS A 104 -13.13 8.51 11.44
N ASP A 105 -12.66 7.29 11.23
CA ASP A 105 -13.49 6.08 11.24
C ASP A 105 -13.69 5.53 12.68
N ASP A 106 -14.34 4.36 12.81
CA ASP A 106 -14.58 3.72 14.12
C ASP A 106 -13.35 3.05 14.73
N ALA A 107 -12.21 3.10 14.03
CA ALA A 107 -10.92 2.61 14.50
C ALA A 107 -9.91 3.76 14.73
N ASP A 108 -10.37 5.01 14.77
CA ASP A 108 -9.54 6.22 14.91
C ASP A 108 -8.53 6.42 13.77
N VAL A 109 -8.82 5.90 12.57
CA VAL A 109 -8.07 6.27 11.37
C VAL A 109 -8.61 7.61 10.85
N ASN A 110 -7.73 8.60 10.70
CA ASN A 110 -8.14 9.86 10.05
C ASN A 110 -8.41 9.59 8.57
N ILE A 111 -9.61 9.92 8.15
CA ILE A 111 -10.11 9.75 6.79
C ILE A 111 -10.65 11.07 6.25
N GLY A 112 -10.41 11.32 4.98
CA GLY A 112 -10.98 12.47 4.28
C GLY A 112 -11.64 12.07 2.98
N PHE A 113 -12.43 13.00 2.42
CA PHE A 113 -13.13 12.82 1.15
C PHE A 113 -13.01 14.10 0.32
N ARG A 114 -12.70 13.93 -0.97
CA ARG A 114 -12.52 15.03 -1.91
C ARG A 114 -13.10 14.66 -3.27
N ILE A 115 -13.69 15.64 -3.96
CA ILE A 115 -14.06 15.43 -5.37
C ILE A 115 -12.79 15.22 -6.18
N TRP A 116 -12.67 14.03 -6.78
CA TRP A 116 -11.49 13.67 -7.55
C TRP A 116 -11.83 12.63 -8.61
N THR A 117 -11.27 12.84 -9.79
CA THR A 117 -11.35 11.91 -10.91
C THR A 117 -9.94 11.42 -11.23
N PRO A 118 -9.69 10.11 -11.10
CA PRO A 118 -8.40 9.55 -11.48
C PRO A 118 -8.14 9.80 -12.97
N LYS A 119 -6.90 10.11 -13.31
CA LYS A 119 -6.45 10.17 -14.69
C LYS A 119 -6.47 8.76 -15.26
N THR A 120 -7.02 8.61 -16.46
CA THR A 120 -6.90 7.34 -17.18
C THR A 120 -5.47 7.19 -17.66
N GLY A 121 -4.83 6.04 -17.33
CA GLY A 121 -3.50 5.73 -17.84
C GLY A 121 -3.51 5.58 -19.35
N SER A 122 -2.37 5.87 -20.00
CA SER A 122 -2.22 5.60 -21.43
C SER A 122 -2.22 4.09 -21.67
N ALA A 123 -2.95 3.67 -22.70
CA ALA A 123 -2.95 2.27 -23.16
C ALA A 123 -1.57 1.80 -23.70
N GLU A 124 -0.55 2.66 -23.63
CA GLU A 124 0.79 2.41 -24.18
C GLU A 124 1.63 1.42 -23.37
N ARG A 125 1.20 1.10 -22.13
CA ARG A 125 1.95 0.18 -21.24
C ARG A 125 1.43 -1.27 -21.29
N VAL A 126 1.00 -1.74 -22.46
CA VAL A 126 0.54 -3.13 -22.62
C VAL A 126 1.74 -4.07 -22.65
N THR A 127 1.89 -4.87 -21.59
CA THR A 127 2.87 -5.96 -21.59
C THR A 127 2.36 -7.12 -22.41
N ARG A 128 3.22 -7.62 -23.30
CA ARG A 128 2.93 -8.77 -24.14
C ARG A 128 3.73 -9.99 -23.67
N PHE A 129 3.03 -11.05 -23.31
CA PHE A 129 3.64 -12.30 -22.85
C PHE A 129 3.58 -13.35 -23.95
N ASN A 130 4.71 -14.06 -24.13
CA ASN A 130 4.70 -15.26 -24.96
C ASN A 130 4.33 -16.46 -24.08
N GLN A 131 3.34 -17.22 -24.54
CA GLN A 131 2.87 -18.44 -23.89
C GLN A 131 2.91 -19.61 -24.86
N PRO A 132 2.94 -20.87 -24.40
CA PRO A 132 2.74 -22.03 -25.28
C PRO A 132 1.47 -21.85 -26.12
N GLY A 133 1.60 -21.96 -27.44
CA GLY A 133 0.49 -21.77 -28.39
C GLY A 133 0.12 -20.32 -28.70
N ARG A 134 0.62 -19.33 -27.96
CA ARG A 134 0.36 -17.90 -28.19
C ARG A 134 1.65 -17.08 -28.11
N ARG A 135 1.99 -16.37 -29.18
CA ARG A 135 3.19 -15.53 -29.30
C ARG A 135 2.81 -14.08 -29.52
N ASP A 136 2.63 -13.34 -28.40
CA ASP A 136 2.24 -11.93 -28.43
C ASP A 136 3.43 -10.99 -28.71
N ARG A 137 4.67 -11.48 -28.54
CA ARG A 137 5.91 -10.80 -28.89
C ARG A 137 6.64 -11.57 -29.99
N LEU A 138 6.66 -11.03 -31.21
CA LEU A 138 7.44 -11.51 -32.32
C LEU A 138 8.52 -10.45 -32.65
N ASP A 139 9.76 -10.86 -32.78
CA ASP A 139 10.91 -10.00 -33.11
C ASP A 139 11.05 -8.76 -32.21
N ARG A 140 10.65 -8.90 -30.94
CA ARG A 140 10.71 -7.86 -29.92
C ARG A 140 11.23 -8.43 -28.59
N ILE A 141 12.11 -7.67 -27.95
CA ILE A 141 12.57 -7.93 -26.58
C ILE A 141 11.45 -7.54 -25.60
N GLY A 142 11.30 -8.30 -24.53
CA GLY A 142 10.39 -7.94 -23.43
C GLY A 142 10.84 -6.65 -22.74
N THR A 143 9.89 -5.95 -22.13
CA THR A 143 10.19 -4.74 -21.37
C THR A 143 11.09 -5.07 -20.17
N VAL A 144 12.16 -4.32 -19.99
CA VAL A 144 13.02 -4.36 -18.82
C VAL A 144 12.75 -3.10 -18.01
N TYR A 145 12.32 -3.28 -16.77
CA TYR A 145 12.05 -2.18 -15.86
C TYR A 145 13.28 -1.90 -15.00
N THR A 146 13.83 -0.69 -15.10
CA THR A 146 14.93 -0.18 -14.28
C THR A 146 14.44 0.67 -13.10
N GLN A 147 13.16 0.99 -13.09
CA GLN A 147 12.46 1.67 -12.02
C GLN A 147 10.96 1.43 -12.21
N ALA A 148 10.22 1.21 -11.12
CA ALA A 148 8.78 1.18 -11.19
C ALA A 148 8.19 2.59 -11.47
N GLN A 149 7.02 2.61 -12.10
CA GLN A 149 6.20 3.80 -12.28
C GLN A 149 4.78 3.49 -11.79
N PRO A 150 4.52 3.60 -10.49
CA PRO A 150 3.24 3.25 -9.91
C PRO A 150 2.06 3.91 -10.65
N TYR A 151 1.08 3.08 -11.02
CA TYR A 151 -0.11 3.56 -11.71
C TYR A 151 -1.06 4.26 -10.74
N GLN A 152 -1.35 3.61 -9.61
CA GLN A 152 -2.26 4.11 -8.58
C GLN A 152 -1.89 3.58 -7.18
N MET A 153 -2.49 4.15 -6.16
CA MET A 153 -2.61 3.50 -4.85
C MET A 153 -3.85 2.62 -4.89
N GLY A 154 -3.65 1.30 -4.98
CA GLY A 154 -4.75 0.34 -5.13
C GLY A 154 -5.43 0.04 -3.81
N HIS A 155 -4.65 -0.10 -2.74
CA HIS A 155 -5.21 -0.37 -1.42
C HIS A 155 -4.35 0.17 -0.27
N ILE A 156 -4.98 0.26 0.90
CA ILE A 156 -4.36 0.62 2.18
C ILE A 156 -4.79 -0.37 3.24
N VAL A 157 -3.89 -0.71 4.16
CA VAL A 157 -4.13 -1.73 5.18
C VAL A 157 -3.81 -1.19 6.56
N PHE A 158 -4.71 -1.45 7.49
CA PHE A 158 -4.57 -1.07 8.89
C PHE A 158 -4.70 -2.28 9.82
N PHE A 159 -3.89 -2.29 10.88
CA PHE A 159 -4.23 -3.01 12.09
C PHE A 159 -5.28 -2.20 12.85
N VAL A 160 -6.34 -2.85 13.33
CA VAL A 160 -7.41 -2.22 14.10
C VAL A 160 -7.76 -3.05 15.33
N PRO A 161 -8.18 -2.44 16.44
CA PRO A 161 -8.57 -3.19 17.65
C PRO A 161 -9.75 -4.12 17.43
N ASP A 162 -10.74 -3.66 16.66
CA ASP A 162 -11.99 -4.38 16.37
C ASP A 162 -12.29 -4.32 14.86
N THR A 163 -12.01 -5.45 14.18
CA THR A 163 -12.24 -5.56 12.74
C THR A 163 -13.73 -5.54 12.38
N ARG A 164 -14.62 -5.98 13.27
CA ARG A 164 -16.06 -5.98 13.03
C ARG A 164 -16.65 -4.58 13.13
N ALA A 165 -16.25 -3.81 14.13
CA ALA A 165 -16.66 -2.41 14.25
C ALA A 165 -16.18 -1.61 13.03
N ALA A 166 -14.91 -1.72 12.68
CA ALA A 166 -14.34 -1.05 11.51
C ALA A 166 -14.99 -1.51 10.20
N GLU A 167 -15.24 -2.82 9.99
CA GLU A 167 -16.02 -3.32 8.84
C GLU A 167 -17.39 -2.68 8.77
N ASN A 168 -18.11 -2.63 9.91
CA ASN A 168 -19.47 -2.07 9.96
C ASN A 168 -19.48 -0.60 9.55
N PHE A 169 -18.46 0.18 9.94
CA PHE A 169 -18.33 1.56 9.52
C PHE A 169 -18.30 1.68 7.98
N TYR A 170 -17.35 1.02 7.32
CA TYR A 170 -17.22 1.12 5.87
C TYR A 170 -18.43 0.55 5.12
N ARG A 171 -18.97 -0.58 5.59
CA ARG A 171 -20.12 -1.21 4.91
C ARG A 171 -21.42 -0.48 5.11
N LYS A 172 -21.78 -0.15 6.35
CA LYS A 172 -23.09 0.41 6.68
C LYS A 172 -23.19 1.89 6.43
N ARG A 173 -22.06 2.62 6.64
CA ARG A 173 -22.03 4.08 6.49
C ARG A 173 -21.63 4.52 5.08
N LEU A 174 -20.71 3.81 4.46
CA LEU A 174 -20.16 4.18 3.16
C LEU A 174 -20.57 3.25 2.01
N GLY A 175 -21.28 2.17 2.29
CA GLY A 175 -21.82 1.25 1.29
C GLY A 175 -20.76 0.35 0.63
N TRP A 176 -19.65 0.06 1.33
CA TRP A 176 -18.60 -0.80 0.80
C TRP A 176 -18.99 -2.28 0.85
N TRP A 177 -18.32 -3.08 0.03
CA TRP A 177 -18.52 -4.52 -0.09
C TRP A 177 -17.40 -5.28 0.60
N VAL A 178 -17.75 -6.45 1.15
CA VAL A 178 -16.74 -7.43 1.56
C VAL A 178 -16.38 -8.30 0.37
N SER A 179 -15.08 -8.46 0.14
CA SER A 179 -14.56 -9.43 -0.84
C SER A 179 -14.27 -10.77 -0.17
N ASP A 180 -13.52 -10.76 0.91
CA ASP A 180 -13.17 -11.97 1.65
C ASP A 180 -12.90 -11.67 3.13
N ARG A 181 -12.77 -12.72 3.95
CA ARG A 181 -12.39 -12.62 5.35
C ARG A 181 -11.36 -13.68 5.74
N TYR A 182 -10.60 -13.37 6.75
CA TYR A 182 -10.00 -14.41 7.59
C TYR A 182 -10.97 -14.79 8.71
N ALA A 183 -11.14 -16.11 8.92
CA ALA A 183 -12.00 -16.65 9.97
C ALA A 183 -11.59 -16.14 11.36
N GLY A 184 -12.55 -16.08 12.29
CA GLY A 184 -12.28 -15.64 13.68
C GLY A 184 -12.05 -14.13 13.82
N GLU A 185 -12.58 -13.32 12.90
CA GLU A 185 -12.46 -11.86 12.92
C GLU A 185 -11.00 -11.36 12.87
N VAL A 186 -10.11 -12.17 12.29
CA VAL A 186 -8.69 -11.82 12.13
C VAL A 186 -8.50 -10.72 11.10
N GLY A 187 -9.33 -10.70 10.05
CA GLY A 187 -9.25 -9.66 9.05
C GLY A 187 -10.37 -9.69 8.02
N VAL A 188 -10.60 -8.55 7.38
CA VAL A 188 -11.63 -8.37 6.35
C VAL A 188 -11.10 -7.54 5.19
N PHE A 189 -11.27 -8.07 3.99
CA PHE A 189 -10.97 -7.41 2.73
C PHE A 189 -12.20 -6.66 2.22
N LEU A 190 -12.07 -5.36 2.03
CA LEU A 190 -13.13 -4.45 1.64
C LEU A 190 -12.83 -3.80 0.29
N ARG A 191 -13.88 -3.57 -0.50
CA ARG A 191 -13.83 -2.79 -1.72
C ARG A 191 -14.91 -1.71 -1.73
N TRP A 192 -14.64 -0.57 -2.32
CA TRP A 192 -15.59 0.55 -2.36
C TRP A 192 -16.58 0.49 -3.51
N ALA A 193 -16.42 -0.41 -4.48
CA ALA A 193 -17.30 -0.51 -5.64
C ALA A 193 -17.79 -1.92 -5.88
N ALA A 194 -18.98 -2.05 -6.48
CA ALA A 194 -19.57 -3.34 -6.86
C ALA A 194 -18.71 -4.12 -7.86
N LYS A 195 -17.96 -3.39 -8.70
CA LYS A 195 -16.94 -3.93 -9.63
C LYS A 195 -15.64 -3.19 -9.39
N SER A 196 -14.62 -3.89 -8.91
CA SER A 196 -13.29 -3.33 -8.62
C SER A 196 -12.24 -4.43 -8.48
N GLU A 197 -11.01 -4.03 -8.17
CA GLU A 197 -10.02 -4.95 -7.62
C GLU A 197 -10.57 -5.68 -6.40
N HIS A 198 -9.98 -6.85 -6.10
CA HIS A 198 -10.38 -7.70 -4.99
C HIS A 198 -10.57 -6.90 -3.69
N HIS A 199 -9.66 -6.00 -3.36
CA HIS A 199 -9.80 -5.12 -2.21
C HIS A 199 -9.10 -3.78 -2.44
N ASN A 200 -9.61 -2.78 -1.74
CA ASN A 200 -9.04 -1.45 -1.70
C ASN A 200 -8.70 -1.04 -0.26
N MET A 201 -9.21 -1.79 0.70
CA MET A 201 -8.84 -1.71 2.10
C MET A 201 -8.82 -3.11 2.71
N PHE A 202 -7.82 -3.35 3.55
CA PHE A 202 -7.79 -4.56 4.36
C PHE A 202 -7.61 -4.16 5.83
N LEU A 203 -8.49 -4.67 6.69
CA LEU A 203 -8.48 -4.43 8.12
C LEU A 203 -8.07 -5.70 8.83
N LEU A 204 -6.95 -5.65 9.54
CA LEU A 204 -6.38 -6.74 10.32
C LEU A 204 -6.57 -6.49 11.80
N LYS A 205 -6.85 -7.54 12.56
CA LYS A 205 -6.94 -7.43 14.01
C LYS A 205 -5.58 -7.11 14.62
N SER A 206 -5.51 -5.99 15.33
CA SER A 206 -4.33 -5.58 16.07
C SER A 206 -4.05 -6.52 17.23
N ARG A 207 -2.79 -6.92 17.40
CA ARG A 207 -2.34 -7.67 18.57
C ARG A 207 -2.03 -6.75 19.76
N SER A 208 -1.65 -5.51 19.48
CA SER A 208 -1.37 -4.49 20.49
C SER A 208 -2.63 -3.82 21.04
N GLY A 209 -3.78 -4.01 20.39
CA GLY A 209 -5.02 -3.31 20.71
C GLY A 209 -5.02 -1.84 20.23
N SER A 210 -4.02 -1.40 19.47
CA SER A 210 -3.96 -0.05 18.87
C SER A 210 -4.16 -0.11 17.37
N THR A 211 -4.63 1.01 16.80
CA THR A 211 -4.69 1.20 15.35
C THR A 211 -3.32 1.58 14.83
N GLU A 212 -2.86 0.92 13.76
CA GLU A 212 -1.55 1.16 13.14
C GLU A 212 -1.68 1.01 11.62
N LEU A 213 -0.92 1.81 10.87
CA LEU A 213 -0.74 1.56 9.45
C LEU A 213 0.07 0.26 9.26
N HIS A 214 -0.48 -0.70 8.50
CA HIS A 214 0.28 -1.88 8.08
C HIS A 214 1.07 -1.57 6.80
N HIS A 215 0.38 -1.19 5.72
CA HIS A 215 1.04 -0.79 4.48
C HIS A 215 0.15 0.04 3.56
N ILE A 216 0.80 0.64 2.57
CA ILE A 216 0.17 1.24 1.39
C ILE A 216 0.68 0.51 0.17
N ALA A 217 -0.23 0.10 -0.71
CA ALA A 217 0.09 -0.65 -1.91
C ALA A 217 -0.11 0.17 -3.18
N PHE A 218 0.88 0.07 -4.05
CA PHE A 218 0.94 0.76 -5.32
C PHE A 218 0.88 -0.25 -6.47
N GLU A 219 -0.16 -0.15 -7.26
CA GLU A 219 -0.29 -0.95 -8.48
C GLU A 219 0.73 -0.50 -9.52
N VAL A 220 1.45 -1.47 -10.06
CA VAL A 220 2.35 -1.30 -11.20
C VAL A 220 1.82 -2.07 -12.41
N ASN A 221 2.41 -1.87 -13.58
CA ASN A 221 1.86 -2.35 -14.83
C ASN A 221 1.72 -3.88 -14.92
N ASP A 222 2.69 -4.61 -14.40
CA ASP A 222 2.72 -6.06 -14.49
C ASP A 222 3.73 -6.68 -13.52
N VAL A 223 3.79 -8.00 -13.48
CA VAL A 223 4.71 -8.77 -12.63
C VAL A 223 6.18 -8.46 -12.90
N HIS A 224 6.57 -8.14 -14.15
CA HIS A 224 7.95 -7.77 -14.45
C HIS A 224 8.32 -6.43 -13.84
N GLU A 225 7.35 -5.50 -13.74
CA GLU A 225 7.57 -4.21 -13.07
C GLU A 225 7.62 -4.38 -11.54
N VAL A 226 6.89 -5.32 -10.95
CA VAL A 226 7.06 -5.68 -9.53
C VAL A 226 8.50 -6.10 -9.26
N PHE A 227 9.04 -7.02 -10.08
CA PHE A 227 10.41 -7.51 -9.90
C PHE A 227 11.47 -6.45 -10.26
N GLY A 228 11.39 -5.87 -11.45
CA GLY A 228 12.40 -4.90 -11.91
C GLY A 228 12.41 -3.62 -11.08
N GLY A 229 11.24 -3.11 -10.72
CA GLY A 229 11.10 -1.97 -9.83
C GLY A 229 11.60 -2.26 -8.42
N GLY A 230 11.23 -3.44 -7.87
CA GLY A 230 11.67 -3.88 -6.55
C GLY A 230 13.18 -4.07 -6.47
N MET A 231 13.79 -4.72 -7.48
CA MET A 231 15.26 -4.84 -7.57
C MET A 231 15.92 -3.47 -7.58
N SER A 232 15.50 -2.58 -8.46
CA SER A 232 16.05 -1.21 -8.54
C SER A 232 15.91 -0.44 -7.23
N TYR A 233 14.83 -0.67 -6.49
CA TYR A 233 14.61 -0.03 -5.19
C TYR A 233 15.51 -0.64 -4.10
N ALA A 234 15.68 -1.97 -4.09
CA ALA A 234 16.61 -2.67 -3.21
C ALA A 234 18.06 -2.26 -3.44
N ASP A 235 18.50 -2.11 -4.71
CA ASP A 235 19.83 -1.68 -5.08
C ASP A 235 20.18 -0.28 -4.56
N LYS A 236 19.18 0.57 -4.36
CA LYS A 236 19.34 1.89 -3.71
C LYS A 236 19.45 1.81 -2.19
N GLY A 237 19.42 0.61 -1.62
CA GLY A 237 19.61 0.34 -0.19
C GLY A 237 18.33 0.37 0.63
N TYR A 238 17.15 0.35 0.00
CA TYR A 238 15.88 0.17 0.70
C TYR A 238 15.69 -1.28 1.11
N VAL A 239 15.19 -1.49 2.31
CA VAL A 239 15.14 -2.82 2.92
C VAL A 239 13.86 -3.53 2.52
N THR A 240 13.96 -4.71 1.92
CA THR A 240 12.84 -5.62 1.74
C THR A 240 12.23 -5.95 3.12
N ASP A 241 10.92 -5.88 3.21
CA ASP A 241 10.16 -6.39 4.35
C ASP A 241 9.77 -7.84 4.11
N THR A 242 9.13 -8.12 2.97
CA THR A 242 8.90 -9.48 2.46
C THR A 242 8.61 -9.45 0.97
N GLY A 243 8.96 -10.52 0.28
CA GLY A 243 8.75 -10.65 -1.17
C GLY A 243 10.07 -10.63 -1.94
N PRO A 244 10.02 -10.72 -3.28
CA PRO A 244 8.78 -10.84 -4.05
C PRO A 244 8.00 -12.12 -3.75
N GLY A 245 6.71 -12.10 -4.03
CA GLY A 245 5.82 -13.23 -3.79
C GLY A 245 4.50 -13.15 -4.54
N ARG A 246 3.61 -14.11 -4.26
CA ARG A 246 2.25 -14.14 -4.78
C ARG A 246 1.26 -14.46 -3.68
N HIS A 247 0.19 -13.65 -3.60
CA HIS A 247 -0.92 -13.93 -2.70
C HIS A 247 -1.87 -14.97 -3.29
N PRO A 248 -2.33 -15.98 -2.52
CA PRO A 248 -3.42 -16.85 -2.95
C PRO A 248 -4.79 -16.16 -2.84
N ILE A 249 -4.91 -15.13 -1.99
CA ILE A 249 -6.09 -14.29 -1.87
C ILE A 249 -5.80 -13.03 -2.66
N SER A 250 -6.64 -12.67 -3.62
CA SER A 250 -6.45 -11.61 -4.61
C SER A 250 -5.53 -11.92 -5.79
N SER A 251 -4.86 -13.08 -5.82
CA SER A 251 -3.93 -13.51 -6.88
C SER A 251 -2.72 -12.61 -7.13
N ALA A 252 -2.65 -11.45 -6.49
CA ALA A 252 -1.66 -10.42 -6.77
C ALA A 252 -0.22 -10.88 -6.52
N TYR A 253 0.68 -10.51 -7.42
CA TYR A 253 2.12 -10.53 -7.17
C TYR A 253 2.49 -9.29 -6.38
N PHE A 254 3.41 -9.44 -5.42
CA PHE A 254 3.76 -8.39 -4.48
C PHE A 254 5.25 -8.31 -4.17
N TRP A 255 5.71 -7.13 -3.71
CA TRP A 255 6.97 -6.93 -3.03
C TRP A 255 6.87 -5.77 -2.05
N TYR A 256 7.04 -6.08 -0.75
CA TYR A 256 6.99 -5.12 0.35
C TYR A 256 8.38 -4.60 0.72
N PHE A 257 8.44 -3.33 0.99
CA PHE A 257 9.62 -2.66 1.52
C PHE A 257 9.29 -1.89 2.79
N LYS A 258 10.23 -1.87 3.74
CA LYS A 258 10.07 -1.12 4.99
C LYS A 258 9.97 0.38 4.70
N ASN A 259 8.96 1.01 5.27
CA ASN A 259 8.76 2.45 5.16
C ASN A 259 9.28 3.12 6.43
N PRO A 260 10.31 3.99 6.36
CA PRO A 260 10.83 4.68 7.53
C PRO A 260 9.82 5.64 8.18
N LEU A 261 8.74 5.99 7.47
CA LEU A 261 7.63 6.78 8.01
C LEU A 261 6.58 5.90 8.72
N GLY A 262 6.76 4.59 8.76
CA GLY A 262 5.91 3.62 9.44
C GLY A 262 5.14 2.71 8.49
N GLY A 263 4.91 1.48 8.92
CA GLY A 263 4.36 0.41 8.09
C GLY A 263 5.30 -0.01 6.98
N SER A 264 4.74 -0.56 5.91
CA SER A 264 5.46 -0.93 4.69
C SER A 264 4.87 -0.22 3.48
N ILE A 265 5.61 -0.22 2.36
CA ILE A 265 5.12 0.15 1.04
C ILE A 265 5.24 -1.07 0.13
N GLU A 266 4.28 -1.24 -0.76
CA GLU A 266 4.14 -2.42 -1.60
C GLU A 266 4.04 -2.03 -3.06
N TYR A 267 4.81 -2.72 -3.94
CA TYR A 267 4.44 -2.87 -5.34
C TYR A 267 3.57 -4.10 -5.49
N PHE A 268 2.46 -3.98 -6.22
CA PHE A 268 1.65 -5.14 -6.59
C PHE A 268 1.17 -5.06 -8.04
N ALA A 269 0.83 -6.20 -8.61
CA ALA A 269 0.28 -6.32 -9.96
C ALA A 269 -0.61 -7.56 -10.08
N ASP A 270 -1.47 -7.56 -11.10
CA ASP A 270 -2.36 -8.68 -11.47
C ASP A 270 -3.33 -9.09 -10.35
N PRO A 271 -4.03 -8.13 -9.68
CA PRO A 271 -5.05 -8.48 -8.69
C PRO A 271 -6.30 -9.04 -9.38
N ASP A 272 -7.05 -9.88 -8.66
CA ASP A 272 -8.38 -10.30 -9.09
C ASP A 272 -9.32 -9.10 -9.23
N TRP A 273 -10.06 -9.05 -10.32
CA TRP A 273 -11.18 -8.14 -10.50
C TRP A 273 -12.48 -8.86 -10.19
N VAL A 274 -13.27 -8.29 -9.28
CA VAL A 274 -14.45 -8.93 -8.73
C VAL A 274 -15.70 -8.09 -8.99
N THR A 275 -16.84 -8.76 -9.09
CA THR A 275 -18.15 -8.13 -9.24
C THR A 275 -19.08 -8.56 -8.12
N GLU A 276 -20.09 -7.75 -7.81
CA GLU A 276 -21.09 -8.09 -6.81
C GLU A 276 -21.83 -9.39 -7.18
N GLN A 277 -22.15 -9.60 -8.46
CA GLN A 277 -22.91 -10.74 -8.93
C GLN A 277 -22.08 -12.02 -9.00
N GLY A 278 -20.80 -11.91 -9.39
CA GLY A 278 -19.93 -13.05 -9.66
C GLY A 278 -19.10 -13.51 -8.47
N TRP A 279 -18.74 -12.61 -7.58
CA TRP A 279 -17.87 -12.92 -6.45
C TRP A 279 -18.67 -13.25 -5.19
N LYS A 280 -18.38 -14.41 -4.61
CA LYS A 280 -18.93 -14.80 -3.31
C LYS A 280 -17.83 -14.74 -2.28
N PRO A 281 -17.97 -13.92 -1.19
CA PRO A 281 -16.98 -13.83 -0.16
C PRO A 281 -16.62 -15.18 0.46
N HIS A 282 -15.32 -15.46 0.60
CA HIS A 282 -14.81 -16.65 1.27
C HIS A 282 -14.36 -16.30 2.69
N ASN A 283 -14.39 -17.31 3.57
CA ASN A 283 -13.80 -17.25 4.90
C ASN A 283 -12.56 -18.14 4.94
N TYR A 284 -11.39 -17.55 4.84
CA TYR A 284 -10.13 -18.28 4.86
C TYR A 284 -9.72 -18.62 6.29
N THR A 285 -9.37 -19.86 6.53
CA THR A 285 -8.68 -20.25 7.76
C THR A 285 -7.25 -19.70 7.73
N VAL A 286 -6.77 -19.21 8.88
CA VAL A 286 -5.53 -18.45 9.06
C VAL A 286 -4.30 -19.06 8.35
N ASN A 287 -3.42 -18.20 7.85
CA ASN A 287 -2.10 -18.44 7.24
C ASN A 287 -2.05 -18.74 5.74
N ARG A 288 -2.87 -18.03 4.97
CA ARG A 288 -2.67 -17.97 3.52
C ARG A 288 -2.18 -16.60 3.07
N PHE A 289 -1.16 -16.08 3.74
CA PHE A 289 -0.55 -14.80 3.35
C PHE A 289 0.02 -14.89 1.93
N SER A 290 0.77 -15.94 1.65
CA SER A 290 1.39 -16.13 0.33
C SER A 290 1.27 -17.56 -0.15
N GLU A 291 1.16 -17.73 -1.46
CA GLU A 291 1.39 -19.01 -2.14
C GLU A 291 2.88 -19.35 -2.10
N TRP A 292 3.70 -18.37 -2.39
CA TRP A 292 5.16 -18.37 -2.23
C TRP A 292 5.66 -16.95 -2.04
N HIS A 293 6.78 -16.78 -1.40
CA HIS A 293 7.52 -15.52 -1.29
C HIS A 293 8.98 -15.77 -0.91
N LEU A 294 9.81 -14.77 -1.18
CA LEU A 294 11.18 -14.69 -0.72
C LEU A 294 11.21 -13.75 0.50
N PRO A 295 11.61 -14.22 1.68
CA PRO A 295 11.51 -13.39 2.90
C PRO A 295 12.44 -12.18 2.90
N ASP A 296 13.60 -12.27 2.24
CA ASP A 296 14.66 -11.27 2.27
C ASP A 296 14.92 -10.61 0.90
N GLY A 297 14.01 -10.79 -0.05
CA GLY A 297 14.18 -10.30 -1.42
C GLY A 297 14.97 -11.23 -2.33
N LEU A 298 15.27 -10.76 -3.54
CA LEU A 298 16.13 -11.49 -4.47
C LEU A 298 17.60 -11.38 -4.05
N PRO A 299 18.41 -12.43 -4.25
CA PRO A 299 19.84 -12.35 -4.02
C PRO A 299 20.47 -11.31 -4.97
N GLU A 300 21.55 -10.68 -4.52
CA GLU A 300 22.32 -9.75 -5.35
C GLU A 300 22.71 -10.43 -6.67
N ASN A 301 22.42 -9.77 -7.78
CA ASN A 301 22.80 -10.24 -9.10
C ASN A 301 24.21 -9.70 -9.41
N ASP A 302 25.22 -10.55 -9.30
CA ASP A 302 26.61 -10.23 -9.65
C ASP A 302 26.86 -10.26 -11.17
N GLY A 303 25.82 -10.49 -11.97
CA GLY A 303 25.92 -10.54 -13.43
C GLY A 303 26.59 -11.82 -13.96
N THR A 304 26.94 -12.78 -13.10
CA THR A 304 27.62 -14.02 -13.50
C THR A 304 26.60 -15.10 -13.78
N PRO A 305 26.51 -15.64 -15.00
CA PRO A 305 25.61 -16.77 -15.29
C PRO A 305 25.96 -17.96 -14.41
N GLY A 306 25.02 -18.37 -13.55
CA GLY A 306 25.18 -19.52 -12.65
C GLY A 306 26.00 -19.28 -11.37
N GLY A 307 26.37 -18.03 -11.08
CA GLY A 307 27.02 -17.63 -9.84
C GLY A 307 26.06 -17.68 -8.65
N GLY A 308 25.96 -18.85 -8.01
CA GLY A 308 25.41 -18.93 -6.66
C GLY A 308 26.38 -18.27 -5.69
N SER A 309 25.91 -17.41 -4.81
CA SER A 309 26.70 -16.70 -3.81
C SER A 309 27.53 -17.67 -2.96
N SER A 310 28.81 -17.81 -3.31
CA SER A 310 29.79 -18.34 -2.35
C SER A 310 30.09 -17.18 -1.40
N GLY A 311 29.57 -17.26 -0.18
CA GLY A 311 29.82 -16.27 0.85
C GLY A 311 31.32 -16.05 1.06
N LYS A 312 31.83 -14.94 0.53
CA LYS A 312 33.08 -14.31 0.96
C LYS A 312 32.84 -12.83 1.13
N THR A 313 32.66 -12.45 2.36
CA THR A 313 32.78 -11.06 2.81
C THR A 313 34.18 -10.55 2.52
N SER A 314 34.37 -9.82 1.43
CA SER A 314 35.53 -8.94 1.27
C SER A 314 35.13 -7.51 1.68
N GLY A 315 35.56 -7.12 2.87
CA GLY A 315 35.41 -5.76 3.31
C GLY A 315 36.26 -4.80 2.53
N LYS A 316 35.63 -3.70 2.16
CA LYS A 316 36.16 -2.31 2.21
C LYS A 316 35.30 -1.43 1.32
N THR A 317 34.45 -0.60 1.92
CA THR A 317 34.54 0.87 1.92
C THR A 317 33.23 1.51 2.38
N SER A 318 33.33 2.61 3.14
CA SER A 318 32.31 3.58 3.56
C SER A 318 31.17 3.08 4.47
N GLY A 319 31.53 2.40 5.55
CA GLY A 319 30.59 1.72 6.47
C GLY A 319 30.08 2.51 7.67
N LYS A 320 29.97 3.84 7.69
CA LYS A 320 29.50 4.53 8.92
C LYS A 320 28.02 4.92 8.92
N THR A 321 27.40 5.10 7.78
CA THR A 321 25.97 5.44 7.66
C THR A 321 25.06 4.20 7.65
N SER A 322 25.49 3.12 6.99
CA SER A 322 24.73 1.86 6.88
C SER A 322 24.61 1.10 8.23
N ALA A 323 25.67 1.13 9.05
CA ALA A 323 25.68 0.42 10.33
C ALA A 323 24.76 1.04 11.39
N LYS A 324 24.61 2.37 11.42
CA LYS A 324 23.67 3.07 12.29
C LYS A 324 22.21 2.83 11.85
N ARG A 325 21.96 2.79 10.54
CA ARG A 325 20.66 2.44 9.96
C ARG A 325 20.28 0.97 10.25
N ARG A 326 21.20 0.02 10.09
CA ARG A 326 20.98 -1.40 10.42
C ARG A 326 20.68 -1.64 11.90
N LYS A 327 21.25 -0.84 12.81
CA LYS A 327 21.01 -0.97 14.24
C LYS A 327 19.64 -0.44 14.68
N ALA A 328 19.15 0.63 14.07
CA ALA A 328 17.80 1.17 14.30
C ALA A 328 16.71 0.24 13.75
N LEU A 329 16.93 -0.35 12.56
CA LEU A 329 15.99 -1.29 11.94
C LEU A 329 15.90 -2.63 12.68
N LYS A 330 17.03 -3.16 13.22
CA LYS A 330 17.03 -4.39 14.06
C LYS A 330 16.31 -4.20 15.40
N ALA A 331 16.20 -2.98 15.91
CA ALA A 331 15.44 -2.71 17.13
C ALA A 331 13.92 -2.75 16.89
N ALA A 332 13.46 -2.40 15.68
CA ALA A 332 12.05 -2.51 15.28
C ALA A 332 11.63 -3.97 15.02
N ASP A 333 12.55 -4.80 14.53
CA ASP A 333 12.29 -6.20 14.14
C ASP A 333 11.97 -7.15 15.34
N LYS A 334 12.34 -6.76 16.57
CA LYS A 334 12.01 -7.56 17.77
C LYS A 334 10.54 -7.51 18.19
N LEU A 335 9.73 -6.63 17.60
CA LEU A 335 8.32 -6.42 17.95
C LEU A 335 7.32 -7.14 17.05
N GLU A 336 7.75 -7.74 15.93
CA GLU A 336 6.81 -8.16 14.87
C GLU A 336 6.93 -9.63 14.39
N ARG A 337 7.64 -10.51 15.09
CA ARG A 337 7.65 -11.93 14.70
C ARG A 337 6.35 -12.63 15.11
N PRO A 338 5.68 -13.38 14.21
CA PRO A 338 4.53 -14.19 14.58
C PRO A 338 4.90 -15.26 15.59
N VAL A 339 4.24 -15.29 16.74
CA VAL A 339 4.35 -16.42 17.69
C VAL A 339 3.58 -17.60 17.10
N PRO A 340 4.17 -18.81 17.00
CA PRO A 340 3.45 -19.99 16.58
C PRO A 340 2.33 -20.30 17.57
N MET A 341 1.13 -20.57 17.07
CA MET A 341 0.01 -21.01 17.89
C MET A 341 0.27 -22.39 18.46
N PRO A 342 -0.03 -22.69 19.72
CA PRO A 342 0.12 -24.02 20.29
C PRO A 342 -0.81 -24.99 19.57
N GLY A 343 -0.24 -26.10 19.09
CA GLY A 343 -1.00 -27.19 18.51
C GLY A 343 -1.99 -27.77 19.51
N LYS A 344 -3.25 -27.90 19.09
CA LYS A 344 -4.22 -28.72 19.80
C LYS A 344 -3.85 -30.18 19.59
N ARG A 345 -3.67 -30.91 20.72
CA ARG A 345 -3.70 -32.38 20.76
C ARG A 345 -5.12 -32.87 20.47
#